data_430357a0e72b39e44a177d081b44cf8f
#
_entry.id   430357a0e72b39e44a177d081b44cf8f
#
_cell.length_a   1.000
_cell.length_b   1.000
_cell.length_c   1.000
_cell.angle_alpha   90.00
_cell.angle_beta   90.00
_cell.angle_gamma   90.00
#
_symmetry.space_group_name_H-M   'P 1'
#
loop_
_entity.id
_entity.type
_entity.pdbx_description
1 polymer ?
#
loop_
_entity_poly.entity_id
_entity_poly.type
_entity_poly.pdbx_seq_one_letter_code
_entity_poly.pdbx_strand_id
1 'polypeptide(L)'
;MGHCGKKLLFMGQEFAQKQEWSEERELDWYLLENPEHKKIQNWVKELLHLYRRNRCLYELDSSWEGFEWINANDADRSIFSFIRKSKDGKNNMLFVINFTPVERPDYRVGVPKHKTYQLVLDSEDPKFTGKTVQEPVKKAAKGRGKAAKQSYKKLDYKAVKSECDGRPFSFAYPLAPYGVAIFKY
;
A
#
# COMPACT_ATOMS: atom_id res chain seq x y z
N MET A 1 6.32 -5.89 -4.70
CA MET A 1 7.10 -5.64 -3.47
C MET A 1 6.56 -6.42 -2.25
N GLY A 2 5.26 -6.62 -2.12
CA GLY A 2 4.68 -7.35 -0.99
C GLY A 2 4.85 -8.87 -1.03
N HIS A 3 4.84 -9.48 -2.19
CA HIS A 3 4.95 -10.94 -2.35
C HIS A 3 6.29 -11.48 -1.83
N CYS A 4 6.33 -12.74 -1.41
CA CYS A 4 7.56 -13.42 -1.01
C CYS A 4 8.45 -13.73 -2.22
N GLY A 5 9.72 -14.07 -1.98
CA GLY A 5 10.74 -14.26 -3.00
C GLY A 5 11.43 -12.96 -3.41
N LYS A 6 12.49 -13.07 -4.22
CA LYS A 6 13.24 -11.92 -4.71
C LYS A 6 12.39 -11.04 -5.61
N LYS A 7 12.60 -9.73 -5.50
CA LYS A 7 11.86 -8.74 -6.27
C LYS A 7 12.52 -8.50 -7.61
N LEU A 8 11.72 -8.39 -8.65
CA LEU A 8 12.15 -8.03 -9.99
C LEU A 8 11.34 -6.81 -10.45
N LEU A 9 12.05 -5.79 -10.91
CA LEU A 9 11.52 -4.71 -11.73
C LEU A 9 12.30 -4.76 -13.04
N PHE A 10 11.59 -4.79 -14.15
CA PHE A 10 12.19 -4.94 -15.44
C PHE A 10 12.01 -3.66 -16.26
N MET A 11 13.07 -3.22 -16.91
CA MET A 11 13.22 -2.20 -17.95
C MET A 11 12.01 -1.28 -18.18
N GLY A 12 11.90 -0.19 -17.43
CA GLY A 12 10.84 0.81 -17.58
C GLY A 12 9.52 0.50 -16.84
N GLN A 13 9.39 -0.64 -16.18
CA GLN A 13 8.18 -0.94 -15.37
C GLN A 13 7.98 0.05 -14.23
N GLU A 14 9.05 0.65 -13.70
CA GLU A 14 9.02 1.61 -12.62
C GLU A 14 8.31 2.93 -12.97
N PHE A 15 8.12 3.22 -14.25
CA PHE A 15 7.35 4.37 -14.73
C PHE A 15 6.29 3.98 -15.77
N ALA A 16 5.93 2.68 -15.84
CA ALA A 16 4.92 2.13 -16.74
C ALA A 16 5.18 2.44 -18.21
N GLN A 17 6.39 2.15 -18.71
CA GLN A 17 6.72 2.25 -20.11
C GLN A 17 5.70 1.48 -20.96
N LYS A 18 5.25 2.08 -22.06
CA LYS A 18 4.19 1.52 -22.92
C LYS A 18 4.70 0.48 -23.89
N GLN A 19 5.91 0.70 -24.41
CA GLN A 19 6.53 -0.20 -25.35
C GLN A 19 7.38 -1.24 -24.61
N GLU A 20 7.49 -2.42 -25.18
CA GLU A 20 8.43 -3.41 -24.69
C GLU A 20 9.86 -2.87 -24.83
N TRP A 21 10.73 -3.22 -23.91
CA TRP A 21 12.14 -2.83 -23.96
C TRP A 21 12.84 -3.49 -25.16
N SER A 22 13.91 -2.88 -25.63
CA SER A 22 14.78 -3.43 -26.68
C SER A 22 16.22 -3.04 -26.37
N GLU A 23 17.17 -3.91 -26.68
CA GLU A 23 18.59 -3.63 -26.60
C GLU A 23 19.08 -2.63 -27.68
N GLU A 24 18.26 -2.38 -28.70
CA GLU A 24 18.58 -1.46 -29.81
C GLU A 24 18.23 0.00 -29.49
N ARG A 25 17.52 0.27 -28.38
CA ARG A 25 17.07 1.61 -28.02
C ARG A 25 17.05 1.81 -26.50
N GLU A 26 17.17 3.06 -26.08
CA GLU A 26 17.00 3.43 -24.68
C GLU A 26 15.53 3.30 -24.22
N LEU A 27 15.32 3.33 -22.92
CA LEU A 27 13.97 3.40 -22.32
C LEU A 27 13.30 4.72 -22.67
N ASP A 28 11.96 4.71 -22.69
CA ASP A 28 11.13 5.85 -23.06
C ASP A 28 11.12 6.94 -21.98
N TRP A 29 12.28 7.48 -21.59
CA TRP A 29 12.45 8.46 -20.52
C TRP A 29 11.60 9.71 -20.70
N TYR A 30 11.24 10.08 -21.94
CA TYR A 30 10.34 11.20 -22.25
C TYR A 30 8.95 11.05 -21.62
N LEU A 31 8.53 9.81 -21.32
CA LEU A 31 7.24 9.56 -20.62
C LEU A 31 7.19 10.18 -19.23
N LEU A 32 8.34 10.44 -18.59
CA LEU A 32 8.40 11.09 -17.29
C LEU A 32 8.03 12.57 -17.31
N GLU A 33 7.91 13.19 -18.49
CA GLU A 33 7.33 14.52 -18.67
C GLU A 33 5.80 14.49 -18.45
N ASN A 34 5.17 13.32 -18.66
CA ASN A 34 3.77 13.12 -18.36
C ASN A 34 3.56 12.87 -16.85
N PRO A 35 2.71 13.68 -16.19
CA PRO A 35 2.43 13.56 -14.76
C PRO A 35 1.96 12.16 -14.33
N GLU A 36 1.23 11.42 -15.15
CA GLU A 36 0.72 10.08 -14.80
C GLU A 36 1.86 9.08 -14.67
N HIS A 37 2.80 9.05 -15.61
CA HIS A 37 4.00 8.21 -15.52
C HIS A 37 4.88 8.62 -14.34
N LYS A 38 4.97 9.91 -14.04
CA LYS A 38 5.71 10.42 -12.88
C LYS A 38 5.08 10.00 -11.56
N LYS A 39 3.76 9.94 -11.46
CA LYS A 39 3.05 9.41 -10.28
C LYS A 39 3.38 7.94 -10.04
N ILE A 40 3.37 7.11 -11.09
CA ILE A 40 3.74 5.70 -11.01
C ILE A 40 5.19 5.54 -10.54
N GLN A 41 6.12 6.32 -11.11
CA GLN A 41 7.51 6.30 -10.66
C GLN A 41 7.65 6.66 -9.17
N ASN A 42 6.91 7.67 -8.72
CA ASN A 42 6.90 8.04 -7.31
C ASN A 42 6.32 6.94 -6.42
N TRP A 43 5.26 6.26 -6.87
CA TRP A 43 4.70 5.10 -6.18
C TRP A 43 5.73 3.97 -6.05
N VAL A 44 6.39 3.59 -7.13
CA VAL A 44 7.43 2.55 -7.12
C VAL A 44 8.59 2.94 -6.22
N LYS A 45 9.02 4.21 -6.25
CA LYS A 45 10.05 4.74 -5.35
C LYS A 45 9.68 4.55 -3.88
N GLU A 46 8.45 4.88 -3.49
CA GLU A 46 7.98 4.68 -2.11
C GLU A 46 7.89 3.19 -1.73
N LEU A 47 7.46 2.32 -2.65
CA LEU A 47 7.48 0.88 -2.43
C LEU A 47 8.90 0.34 -2.21
N LEU A 48 9.89 0.83 -2.95
CA LEU A 48 11.30 0.46 -2.77
C LEU A 48 11.84 0.96 -1.42
N HIS A 49 11.48 2.17 -1.02
CA HIS A 49 11.82 2.70 0.31
C HIS A 49 11.17 1.89 1.43
N LEU A 50 9.88 1.53 1.27
CA LEU A 50 9.17 0.68 2.21
C LEU A 50 9.85 -0.68 2.35
N TYR A 51 10.20 -1.31 1.21
CA TYR A 51 10.91 -2.58 1.17
C TYR A 51 12.23 -2.52 1.95
N ARG A 52 13.08 -1.55 1.66
CA ARG A 52 14.40 -1.41 2.30
C ARG A 52 14.34 -1.14 3.80
N ARG A 53 13.30 -0.43 4.27
CA ARG A 53 13.16 -0.02 5.68
C ARG A 53 12.48 -1.06 6.57
N ASN A 54 11.86 -2.10 5.99
CA ASN A 54 11.04 -3.05 6.73
C ASN A 54 11.50 -4.49 6.51
N ARG A 55 12.17 -5.03 7.51
CA ARG A 55 12.79 -6.37 7.49
C ARG A 55 11.80 -7.48 7.16
N CYS A 56 10.55 -7.37 7.57
CA CYS A 56 9.50 -8.35 7.25
C CYS A 56 9.28 -8.56 5.75
N LEU A 57 9.73 -7.63 4.90
CA LEU A 57 9.58 -7.74 3.45
C LEU A 57 10.71 -8.52 2.76
N TYR A 58 11.81 -8.82 3.45
CA TYR A 58 12.96 -9.52 2.86
C TYR A 58 13.65 -10.54 3.78
N GLU A 59 13.47 -10.46 5.10
CA GLU A 59 14.22 -11.27 6.07
C GLU A 59 13.88 -12.78 5.97
N LEU A 60 12.61 -13.09 5.68
CA LEU A 60 12.09 -14.45 5.55
C LEU A 60 11.49 -14.70 4.16
N ASP A 61 12.10 -14.15 3.11
CA ASP A 61 11.57 -14.18 1.74
C ASP A 61 11.52 -15.59 1.12
N SER A 62 12.37 -16.49 1.58
CA SER A 62 12.43 -17.89 1.12
C SER A 62 11.81 -18.89 2.11
N SER A 63 11.11 -18.41 3.13
CA SER A 63 10.46 -19.23 4.16
C SER A 63 8.96 -18.96 4.23
N TRP A 64 8.17 -20.02 4.39
CA TRP A 64 6.74 -19.93 4.66
C TRP A 64 6.41 -19.13 5.92
N GLU A 65 7.31 -19.09 6.89
CA GLU A 65 7.15 -18.33 8.12
C GLU A 65 7.03 -16.82 7.87
N GLY A 66 7.61 -16.31 6.78
CA GLY A 66 7.59 -14.90 6.41
C GLY A 66 6.31 -14.42 5.74
N PHE A 67 5.38 -15.33 5.40
CA PHE A 67 4.16 -15.02 4.66
C PHE A 67 2.94 -15.72 5.25
N GLU A 68 1.82 -15.02 5.31
CA GLU A 68 0.55 -15.61 5.76
C GLU A 68 -0.62 -14.98 5.01
N TRP A 69 -1.40 -15.78 4.31
CA TRP A 69 -2.67 -15.33 3.77
C TRP A 69 -3.66 -14.99 4.90
N ILE A 70 -4.33 -13.85 4.79
CA ILE A 70 -5.54 -13.57 5.56
C ILE A 70 -6.73 -14.14 4.82
N ASN A 71 -6.91 -13.74 3.57
CA ASN A 71 -7.91 -14.32 2.68
C ASN A 71 -7.31 -14.48 1.28
N ALA A 72 -7.18 -15.75 0.85
CA ALA A 72 -6.72 -16.11 -0.50
C ALA A 72 -7.88 -16.52 -1.41
N ASN A 73 -9.08 -16.75 -0.85
CA ASN A 73 -10.20 -17.36 -1.55
C ASN A 73 -11.36 -16.38 -1.83
N ASP A 74 -11.05 -15.08 -1.90
CA ASP A 74 -12.04 -14.05 -2.20
C ASP A 74 -12.16 -13.81 -3.71
N ALA A 75 -12.40 -14.89 -4.45
CA ALA A 75 -12.47 -14.86 -5.92
C ALA A 75 -13.61 -13.95 -6.42
N ASP A 76 -14.76 -13.95 -5.74
CA ASP A 76 -15.94 -13.16 -6.14
C ASP A 76 -15.68 -11.65 -6.06
N ARG A 77 -14.86 -11.22 -5.11
CA ARG A 77 -14.50 -9.80 -4.93
C ARG A 77 -13.14 -9.46 -5.52
N SER A 78 -12.32 -10.46 -5.86
CA SER A 78 -10.93 -10.32 -6.32
C SER A 78 -10.11 -9.38 -5.42
N ILE A 79 -10.25 -9.56 -4.10
CA ILE A 79 -9.47 -8.85 -3.09
C ILE A 79 -8.49 -9.82 -2.44
N PHE A 80 -7.24 -9.42 -2.33
CA PHE A 80 -6.21 -10.19 -1.67
C PHE A 80 -5.75 -9.50 -0.42
N SER A 81 -5.70 -10.26 0.69
CA SER A 81 -5.12 -9.79 1.94
C SER A 81 -4.14 -10.81 2.50
N PHE A 82 -2.95 -10.32 2.87
CA PHE A 82 -1.89 -11.16 3.41
C PHE A 82 -0.96 -10.38 4.33
N ILE A 83 -0.23 -11.11 5.15
CA ILE A 83 0.74 -10.56 6.10
C ILE A 83 2.16 -10.96 5.69
N ARG A 84 3.08 -10.01 5.79
CA ARG A 84 4.52 -10.24 5.81
C ARG A 84 5.01 -10.16 7.25
N LYS A 85 5.77 -11.19 7.64
CA LYS A 85 6.24 -11.34 9.03
C LYS A 85 7.75 -11.20 9.10
N SER A 86 8.22 -10.51 10.14
CA SER A 86 9.63 -10.49 10.51
C SER A 86 9.96 -11.69 11.41
N LYS A 87 11.23 -12.06 11.46
CA LYS A 87 11.71 -13.17 12.31
C LYS A 87 11.40 -12.97 13.79
N ASP A 88 11.46 -11.72 14.27
CA ASP A 88 11.13 -11.37 15.65
C ASP A 88 9.64 -11.16 15.92
N GLY A 89 8.79 -11.19 14.88
CA GLY A 89 7.34 -11.00 14.96
C GLY A 89 6.86 -9.62 15.40
N LYS A 90 7.77 -8.63 15.52
CA LYS A 90 7.47 -7.31 16.09
C LYS A 90 7.10 -6.25 15.06
N ASN A 91 7.50 -6.44 13.81
CA ASN A 91 7.32 -5.46 12.74
C ASN A 91 6.70 -6.13 11.52
N ASN A 92 5.45 -6.55 11.65
CA ASN A 92 4.72 -7.19 10.57
C ASN A 92 4.01 -6.15 9.69
N MET A 93 3.73 -6.52 8.46
CA MET A 93 2.95 -5.71 7.53
C MET A 93 1.79 -6.49 6.97
N LEU A 94 0.63 -5.85 6.95
CA LEU A 94 -0.59 -6.32 6.31
C LEU A 94 -0.75 -5.60 4.98
N PHE A 95 -0.99 -6.35 3.92
CA PHE A 95 -1.33 -5.87 2.58
C PHE A 95 -2.80 -6.16 2.30
N VAL A 96 -3.50 -5.18 1.76
CA VAL A 96 -4.88 -5.30 1.28
C VAL A 96 -4.92 -4.73 -0.13
N ILE A 97 -5.35 -5.53 -1.11
CA ILE A 97 -5.25 -5.18 -2.52
C ILE A 97 -6.59 -5.49 -3.20
N ASN A 98 -7.16 -4.50 -3.86
CA ASN A 98 -8.37 -4.65 -4.67
C ASN A 98 -8.02 -4.70 -6.16
N PHE A 99 -8.29 -5.80 -6.82
CA PHE A 99 -8.04 -5.98 -8.26
C PHE A 99 -9.26 -5.66 -9.13
N THR A 100 -10.27 -4.98 -8.56
CA THR A 100 -11.50 -4.63 -9.28
C THR A 100 -11.72 -3.11 -9.40
N PRO A 101 -12.52 -2.65 -10.39
CA PRO A 101 -12.92 -1.25 -10.50
C PRO A 101 -14.01 -0.85 -9.48
N VAL A 102 -14.34 -1.73 -8.53
CA VAL A 102 -15.42 -1.51 -7.57
C VAL A 102 -14.85 -0.93 -6.28
N GLU A 103 -15.34 0.24 -5.89
CA GLU A 103 -15.07 0.83 -4.57
C GLU A 103 -15.75 0.03 -3.47
N ARG A 104 -15.06 -0.10 -2.31
CA ARG A 104 -15.59 -0.79 -1.13
C ARG A 104 -15.40 0.09 0.11
N PRO A 105 -16.35 1.00 0.37
CA PRO A 105 -16.17 2.06 1.38
C PRO A 105 -16.01 1.52 2.80
N ASP A 106 -16.58 0.36 3.10
CA ASP A 106 -16.55 -0.27 4.43
C ASP A 106 -15.98 -1.70 4.36
N TYR A 107 -14.93 -1.92 3.56
CA TYR A 107 -14.32 -3.25 3.48
C TYR A 107 -13.76 -3.66 4.83
N ARG A 108 -14.25 -4.79 5.35
CA ARG A 108 -13.77 -5.34 6.62
C ARG A 108 -12.59 -6.26 6.41
N VAL A 109 -11.49 -5.92 7.05
CA VAL A 109 -10.23 -6.67 6.97
C VAL A 109 -10.06 -7.53 8.21
N GLY A 110 -10.01 -8.85 8.04
CA GLY A 110 -9.72 -9.78 9.12
C GLY A 110 -8.26 -9.70 9.56
N VAL A 111 -8.00 -9.76 10.87
CA VAL A 111 -6.65 -9.64 11.42
C VAL A 111 -6.42 -10.55 12.62
N PRO A 112 -5.18 -11.08 12.82
CA PRO A 112 -4.90 -12.07 13.85
C PRO A 112 -4.75 -11.47 15.26
N LYS A 113 -4.51 -10.17 15.40
CA LYS A 113 -4.18 -9.53 16.69
C LYS A 113 -5.07 -8.33 16.97
N HIS A 114 -5.47 -8.18 18.24
CA HIS A 114 -6.18 -6.99 18.75
C HIS A 114 -5.17 -5.86 18.96
N LYS A 115 -4.81 -5.20 17.87
CA LYS A 115 -3.83 -4.11 17.85
C LYS A 115 -4.31 -2.93 17.02
N THR A 116 -3.53 -1.88 17.03
CA THR A 116 -3.63 -0.77 16.09
C THR A 116 -2.81 -1.10 14.83
N TYR A 117 -3.45 -0.96 13.70
CA TYR A 117 -2.87 -1.14 12.37
C TYR A 117 -2.64 0.25 11.77
N GLN A 118 -1.38 0.65 11.67
CA GLN A 118 -0.98 1.95 11.15
C GLN A 118 -0.87 1.90 9.63
N LEU A 119 -1.67 2.70 8.93
CA LEU A 119 -1.54 2.87 7.48
C LEU A 119 -0.17 3.53 7.16
N VAL A 120 0.67 2.83 6.43
CA VAL A 120 2.03 3.31 6.10
C VAL A 120 2.20 3.64 4.63
N LEU A 121 1.38 3.05 3.76
CA LEU A 121 1.34 3.36 2.34
C LEU A 121 -0.04 3.07 1.78
N ASP A 122 -0.56 3.99 0.98
CA ASP A 122 -1.85 3.92 0.31
C ASP A 122 -1.70 4.42 -1.13
N SER A 123 -2.18 3.63 -2.10
CA SER A 123 -2.15 4.04 -3.51
C SER A 123 -3.01 5.28 -3.79
N GLU A 124 -4.03 5.53 -2.95
CA GLU A 124 -4.92 6.70 -3.06
C GLU A 124 -4.37 7.95 -2.38
N ASP A 125 -3.19 7.89 -1.78
CA ASP A 125 -2.55 9.08 -1.23
C ASP A 125 -2.44 10.17 -2.31
N PRO A 126 -2.86 11.43 -2.03
CA PRO A 126 -2.82 12.55 -2.96
C PRO A 126 -1.50 12.75 -3.70
N LYS A 127 -0.40 12.37 -3.07
CA LYS A 127 0.94 12.44 -3.71
C LYS A 127 1.08 11.51 -4.93
N PHE A 128 0.24 10.47 -5.04
CA PHE A 128 0.22 9.55 -6.17
C PHE A 128 -0.96 9.81 -7.11
N THR A 129 -2.13 10.15 -6.55
CA THR A 129 -3.34 10.37 -7.36
C THR A 129 -3.46 11.80 -7.88
N GLY A 130 -2.80 12.77 -7.24
CA GLY A 130 -2.98 14.19 -7.52
C GLY A 130 -4.35 14.73 -7.13
N LYS A 131 -5.19 13.93 -6.46
CA LYS A 131 -6.48 14.37 -5.91
C LYS A 131 -6.22 15.35 -4.76
N THR A 132 -6.86 16.51 -4.76
CA THR A 132 -6.83 17.43 -3.63
C THR A 132 -7.71 16.85 -2.52
N VAL A 133 -7.15 16.58 -1.34
CA VAL A 133 -7.96 16.22 -0.18
C VAL A 133 -8.77 17.44 0.20
N GLN A 134 -10.09 17.39 0.06
CA GLN A 134 -10.97 18.36 0.70
C GLN A 134 -10.94 18.05 2.21
N GLU A 135 -10.11 18.79 2.95
CA GLU A 135 -10.18 18.73 4.41
C GLU A 135 -11.56 19.19 4.85
N PRO A 136 -12.18 18.53 5.84
CA PRO A 136 -13.35 19.09 6.51
C PRO A 136 -12.91 20.42 7.14
N VAL A 137 -13.57 21.51 6.73
CA VAL A 137 -13.27 22.89 7.10
C VAL A 137 -13.24 23.01 8.62
N LYS A 138 -12.08 22.95 9.24
CA LYS A 138 -11.86 23.45 10.59
C LYS A 138 -11.60 24.95 10.51
N LYS A 139 -12.48 25.75 11.13
CA LYS A 139 -12.41 27.20 11.21
C LYS A 139 -10.98 27.67 11.49
N ALA A 140 -10.49 28.55 10.62
CA ALA A 140 -9.16 29.11 10.62
C ALA A 140 -8.84 29.85 11.92
N ALA A 141 -7.77 29.43 12.59
CA ALA A 141 -7.05 30.30 13.51
C ALA A 141 -5.99 31.05 12.70
N LYS A 142 -6.03 32.38 12.71
CA LYS A 142 -5.06 33.27 12.04
C LYS A 142 -3.67 33.09 12.65
N GLY A 143 -2.69 32.69 11.83
CA GLY A 143 -1.29 32.65 12.23
C GLY A 143 -0.40 32.62 10.98
N ARG A 144 0.52 33.60 10.88
CA ARG A 144 1.44 33.86 9.77
C ARG A 144 2.35 32.67 9.42
N GLY A 145 2.35 32.33 8.15
CA GLY A 145 3.47 31.94 7.27
C GLY A 145 4.59 31.05 7.79
N LYS A 146 4.52 29.74 7.50
CA LYS A 146 5.60 28.88 7.01
C LYS A 146 4.92 27.84 6.15
N ALA A 147 5.45 27.56 4.94
CA ALA A 147 4.93 26.51 4.08
C ALA A 147 4.83 25.23 4.90
N ALA A 148 3.61 24.80 5.21
CA ALA A 148 3.37 23.62 5.98
C ALA A 148 3.87 22.42 5.15
N LYS A 149 4.93 21.77 5.61
CA LYS A 149 5.19 20.37 5.22
C LYS A 149 3.90 19.62 5.51
N GLN A 150 3.19 19.23 4.47
CA GLN A 150 2.00 18.41 4.57
C GLN A 150 2.40 17.09 5.23
N SER A 151 2.34 17.03 6.56
CA SER A 151 2.53 15.79 7.29
C SER A 151 1.22 15.03 7.13
N TYR A 152 1.25 13.98 6.31
CA TYR A 152 0.14 13.03 6.22
C TYR A 152 -0.15 12.52 7.62
N LYS A 153 -1.39 12.72 8.07
CA LYS A 153 -1.85 12.25 9.35
C LYS A 153 -1.75 10.72 9.30
N LYS A 154 -0.89 10.14 10.13
CA LYS A 154 -0.83 8.69 10.28
C LYS A 154 -2.22 8.22 10.67
N LEU A 155 -2.87 7.47 9.79
CA LEU A 155 -4.19 6.93 10.06
C LEU A 155 -4.02 5.60 10.78
N ASP A 156 -4.51 5.54 12.00
CA ASP A 156 -4.46 4.38 12.87
C ASP A 156 -5.83 3.69 12.87
N TYR A 157 -5.86 2.44 12.48
CA TYR A 157 -7.05 1.59 12.47
C TYR A 157 -6.98 0.63 13.66
N LYS A 158 -7.89 0.79 14.60
CA LYS A 158 -7.98 -0.11 15.77
C LYS A 158 -8.81 -1.33 15.44
N ALA A 159 -8.21 -2.52 15.59
CA ALA A 159 -8.95 -3.77 15.44
C ALA A 159 -9.97 -3.92 16.58
N VAL A 160 -11.14 -4.41 16.25
CA VAL A 160 -12.22 -4.74 17.19
C VAL A 160 -12.44 -6.25 17.24
N LYS A 161 -13.06 -6.76 18.32
CA LYS A 161 -13.42 -8.16 18.46
C LYS A 161 -14.65 -8.46 17.57
N SER A 162 -14.38 -8.68 16.31
CA SER A 162 -15.36 -9.06 15.27
C SER A 162 -14.68 -9.97 14.29
N GLU A 163 -15.15 -11.19 14.19
CA GLU A 163 -14.61 -12.18 13.29
C GLU A 163 -14.78 -11.77 11.83
N CYS A 164 -13.74 -11.97 11.02
CA CYS A 164 -13.75 -11.75 9.59
C CYS A 164 -12.63 -12.57 8.94
N ASP A 165 -12.88 -13.17 7.78
CA ASP A 165 -11.90 -13.98 7.05
C ASP A 165 -11.24 -15.07 7.91
N GLY A 166 -12.00 -15.71 8.82
CA GLY A 166 -11.47 -16.70 9.76
C GLY A 166 -10.49 -16.13 10.81
N ARG A 167 -10.47 -14.81 10.99
CA ARG A 167 -9.65 -14.12 11.99
C ARG A 167 -10.50 -13.55 13.12
N PRO A 168 -10.03 -13.62 14.38
CA PRO A 168 -10.84 -13.23 15.55
C PRO A 168 -11.10 -11.73 15.69
N PHE A 169 -10.34 -10.91 14.97
CA PHE A 169 -10.43 -9.46 15.01
C PHE A 169 -10.52 -8.89 13.60
N SER A 170 -11.04 -7.69 13.48
CA SER A 170 -11.12 -6.98 12.21
C SER A 170 -11.18 -5.46 12.41
N PHE A 171 -10.95 -4.72 11.33
CA PHE A 171 -11.23 -3.28 11.24
C PHE A 171 -11.84 -2.95 9.86
N ALA A 172 -12.56 -1.85 9.76
CA ALA A 172 -13.08 -1.36 8.50
C ALA A 172 -12.06 -0.41 7.84
N TYR A 173 -11.93 -0.51 6.51
CA TYR A 173 -11.07 0.34 5.69
C TYR A 173 -11.78 0.68 4.37
N PRO A 174 -11.81 1.96 3.94
CA PRO A 174 -12.35 2.34 2.64
C PRO A 174 -11.38 1.95 1.54
N LEU A 175 -11.65 0.83 0.86
CA LEU A 175 -10.78 0.27 -0.16
C LEU A 175 -11.19 0.75 -1.54
N ALA A 176 -10.35 1.55 -2.15
CA ALA A 176 -10.58 2.14 -3.47
C ALA A 176 -10.54 1.10 -4.61
N PRO A 177 -11.13 1.42 -5.77
CA PRO A 177 -10.93 0.66 -7.00
C PRO A 177 -9.44 0.53 -7.32
N TYR A 178 -8.99 -0.69 -7.63
CA TYR A 178 -7.57 -0.99 -7.90
C TYR A 178 -6.61 -0.52 -6.80
N GLY A 179 -7.15 -0.29 -5.60
CA GLY A 179 -6.41 0.27 -4.47
C GLY A 179 -5.49 -0.72 -3.77
N VAL A 180 -4.38 -0.21 -3.27
CA VAL A 180 -3.42 -0.95 -2.45
C VAL A 180 -3.21 -0.20 -1.14
N ALA A 181 -3.51 -0.85 -0.02
CA ALA A 181 -3.26 -0.32 1.31
C ALA A 181 -2.29 -1.22 2.09
N ILE A 182 -1.30 -0.62 2.73
CA ILE A 182 -0.28 -1.33 3.50
C ILE A 182 -0.25 -0.79 4.93
N PHE A 183 -0.40 -1.69 5.88
CA PHE A 183 -0.43 -1.37 7.30
C PHE A 183 0.72 -2.02 8.04
N LYS A 184 1.22 -1.37 9.08
CA LYS A 184 2.20 -1.90 10.03
C LYS A 184 1.56 -2.13 11.40
N TYR A 185 1.95 -3.23 12.12
CA TYR A 185 1.42 -3.57 13.45
C TYR A 185 2.38 -4.38 14.32
#